data_9ee5b45a2bdcd2ab914510a89f671663
#
_entry.id   9ee5b45a2bdcd2ab914510a89f671663
#
_cell.length_a   1.000
_cell.length_b   1.000
_cell.length_c   1.000
_cell.angle_alpha   90.00
_cell.angle_beta   90.00
_cell.angle_gamma   90.00
#
_symmetry.space_group_name_H-M   'P 1'
#
loop_
_entity.id
_entity.type
_entity.pdbx_description
1 polymer ?
#
loop_
_entity_poly.entity_id
_entity_poly.type
_entity_poly.pdbx_seq_one_letter_code
_entity_poly.pdbx_strand_id
1 'polypeptide(L)'
;SPALMRLMNYSIGLYDQFKAEGANNIGWHKVGSLRLASSPNRLKALQRHVSRARGLGLDVGTISAKEALDIAPFINPDGIEGAVHIPDDGWMDPNGIALEFAKRARELGVAIETNCRVTGIGRDDAGAVTHVETDKGTVQTTTVINAAGQWAPRLSAMVGAITPMVPMMHQYVTTRHIPGHELPEQTPVVRDPDNLFYLREEVGGFLVGGFELEPKTWAADGVAWDFTQQLLPEDWELFEPVMEGALRRIPLIEQAEVIKLINGPDAMTPDGHYCLGPVPGVPGFFVAAGMSLNGIAGAGGVGKVMAEWIIDGEPSLDLHEMNIRRFGANYSNTDFVAEKAREVYHYYYHQHYPADETLWARNHRRSPLYDQLAELGAEFGEKNGWERVNFFRPGEPSRQAADDQHQWGWGRAPYHDLIREECLAAREHVALFDMTSFGKFEVSGPGALGLLQRVACNNIDRPDGSLVYTQFLNAHGGIESDLTVCRLAGDRFRIIT
;
A
#
# COMPACT_ATOMS: atom_id res chain seq x y z
N SER A 1 7.46 4.75 0.21
CA SER A 1 8.22 4.09 -0.86
C SER A 1 8.78 5.12 -1.84
N PRO A 2 10.06 5.03 -2.29
CA PRO A 2 10.61 5.92 -3.32
C PRO A 2 9.88 5.79 -4.66
N ALA A 3 9.47 4.59 -5.04
CA ALA A 3 8.74 4.36 -6.28
C ALA A 3 7.37 5.05 -6.24
N LEU A 4 6.61 4.90 -5.16
CA LEU A 4 5.32 5.56 -4.99
C LEU A 4 5.44 7.08 -5.09
N MET A 5 6.43 7.67 -4.44
CA MET A 5 6.67 9.12 -4.51
C MET A 5 6.95 9.58 -5.95
N ARG A 6 7.73 8.82 -6.73
CA ARG A 6 8.00 9.12 -8.13
C ARG A 6 6.75 9.02 -9.01
N LEU A 7 5.90 8.00 -8.77
CA LEU A 7 4.61 7.85 -9.47
C LEU A 7 3.70 9.05 -9.20
N MET A 8 3.57 9.45 -7.92
CA MET A 8 2.76 10.59 -7.52
C MET A 8 3.29 11.91 -8.12
N ASN A 9 4.60 12.09 -8.07
CA ASN A 9 5.24 13.30 -8.63
C ASN A 9 5.03 13.42 -10.14
N TYR A 10 5.14 12.31 -10.87
CA TYR A 10 4.80 12.26 -12.29
C TYR A 10 3.33 12.63 -12.53
N SER A 11 2.41 12.11 -11.70
CA SER A 11 0.98 12.42 -11.81
C SER A 11 0.69 13.89 -11.60
N ILE A 12 1.28 14.53 -10.57
CA ILE A 12 1.16 15.97 -10.31
C ILE A 12 1.65 16.78 -11.51
N GLY A 13 2.82 16.46 -12.05
CA GLY A 13 3.35 17.11 -13.25
C GLY A 13 2.43 16.98 -14.46
N LEU A 14 1.78 15.82 -14.63
CA LEU A 14 0.81 15.60 -15.69
C LEU A 14 -0.47 16.42 -15.49
N TYR A 15 -0.94 16.59 -14.26
CA TYR A 15 -2.10 17.43 -13.95
C TYR A 15 -1.82 18.91 -14.16
N ASP A 16 -0.64 19.38 -13.77
CA ASP A 16 -0.15 20.74 -14.07
C ASP A 16 -0.10 20.98 -15.60
N GLN A 17 0.38 19.99 -16.36
CA GLN A 17 0.40 20.06 -17.82
C GLN A 17 -1.03 20.14 -18.40
N PHE A 18 -1.94 19.26 -17.97
CA PHE A 18 -3.32 19.27 -18.45
C PHE A 18 -4.02 20.62 -18.19
N LYS A 19 -3.81 21.18 -17.01
CA LYS A 19 -4.33 22.50 -16.65
C LYS A 19 -3.74 23.60 -17.55
N ALA A 20 -2.43 23.56 -17.80
CA ALA A 20 -1.75 24.51 -18.69
C ALA A 20 -2.23 24.42 -20.14
N GLU A 21 -2.62 23.23 -20.60
CA GLU A 21 -3.21 22.95 -21.91
C GLU A 21 -4.71 23.28 -22.00
N GLY A 22 -5.30 23.81 -20.93
CA GLY A 22 -6.68 24.31 -20.91
C GLY A 22 -7.74 23.32 -20.38
N ALA A 23 -7.34 22.24 -19.74
CA ALA A 23 -8.25 21.30 -19.07
C ALA A 23 -8.77 21.90 -17.74
N ASN A 24 -9.63 22.89 -17.80
CA ASN A 24 -10.15 23.57 -16.61
C ASN A 24 -11.16 22.73 -15.81
N ASN A 25 -11.73 21.72 -16.42
CA ASN A 25 -12.71 20.80 -15.83
C ASN A 25 -12.13 19.78 -14.85
N ILE A 26 -10.81 19.65 -14.75
CA ILE A 26 -10.18 18.70 -13.82
C ILE A 26 -10.19 19.19 -12.35
N GLY A 27 -10.56 20.47 -12.12
CA GLY A 27 -10.62 21.03 -10.77
C GLY A 27 -9.31 20.90 -10.00
N TRP A 28 -8.16 21.04 -10.68
CA TRP A 28 -6.84 20.94 -10.02
C TRP A 28 -6.52 22.25 -9.28
N HIS A 29 -6.52 22.16 -7.94
CA HIS A 29 -6.19 23.25 -7.03
C HIS A 29 -4.87 22.94 -6.31
N LYS A 30 -3.79 23.53 -6.77
CA LYS A 30 -2.46 23.43 -6.19
C LYS A 30 -2.32 24.43 -5.05
N VAL A 31 -2.87 24.08 -3.90
CA VAL A 31 -3.01 24.97 -2.71
C VAL A 31 -2.00 24.65 -1.61
N GLY A 32 -1.17 23.63 -1.83
CA GLY A 32 -0.26 23.11 -0.81
C GLY A 32 -0.97 22.26 0.24
N SER A 33 -0.17 21.65 1.11
CA SER A 33 -0.69 20.93 2.28
C SER A 33 0.16 21.12 3.53
N LEU A 34 -0.50 21.04 4.67
CA LEU A 34 0.10 21.01 5.99
C LEU A 34 -0.14 19.64 6.62
N ARG A 35 0.91 19.03 7.16
CA ARG A 35 0.80 17.86 8.02
C ARG A 35 1.28 18.23 9.41
N LEU A 36 0.37 18.30 10.38
CA LEU A 36 0.63 18.75 11.73
C LEU A 36 1.31 17.64 12.54
N ALA A 37 2.12 18.07 13.52
CA ALA A 37 2.68 17.23 14.55
C ALA A 37 2.18 17.73 15.91
N SER A 38 1.38 16.93 16.58
CA SER A 38 0.84 17.24 17.91
C SER A 38 1.59 16.52 19.04
N SER A 39 2.77 15.98 18.72
CA SER A 39 3.71 15.43 19.70
C SER A 39 5.16 15.52 19.22
N PRO A 40 6.16 15.55 20.14
CA PRO A 40 7.59 15.54 19.78
C PRO A 40 7.97 14.29 18.95
N ASN A 41 7.37 13.14 19.25
CA ASN A 41 7.60 11.91 18.50
C ASN A 41 7.09 12.01 17.05
N ARG A 42 5.90 12.58 16.86
CA ARG A 42 5.35 12.84 15.51
C ARG A 42 6.23 13.81 14.73
N LEU A 43 6.68 14.90 15.37
CA LEU A 43 7.57 15.85 14.70
C LEU A 43 8.87 15.18 14.25
N LYS A 44 9.47 14.34 15.09
CA LYS A 44 10.65 13.55 14.71
C LYS A 44 10.41 12.61 13.54
N ALA A 45 9.25 11.94 13.50
CA ALA A 45 8.86 11.11 12.37
C ALA A 45 8.73 11.92 11.08
N LEU A 46 8.03 13.06 11.15
CA LEU A 46 7.84 13.94 10.01
C LEU A 46 9.17 14.51 9.49
N GLN A 47 10.10 14.88 10.35
CA GLN A 47 11.45 15.30 9.96
C GLN A 47 12.20 14.23 9.18
N ARG A 48 12.07 12.95 9.57
CA ARG A 48 12.65 11.82 8.82
C ARG A 48 12.00 11.66 7.45
N HIS A 49 10.68 11.82 7.35
CA HIS A 49 9.96 11.79 6.06
C HIS A 49 10.41 12.93 5.15
N VAL A 50 10.56 14.15 5.68
CA VAL A 50 11.09 15.31 4.95
C VAL A 50 12.50 15.02 4.41
N SER A 51 13.39 14.48 5.23
CA SER A 51 14.75 14.13 4.81
C SER A 51 14.75 13.16 3.62
N ARG A 52 13.91 12.11 3.68
CA ARG A 52 13.75 11.15 2.57
C ARG A 52 13.17 11.81 1.32
N ALA A 53 12.14 12.64 1.48
CA ALA A 53 11.46 13.31 0.36
C ALA A 53 12.40 14.28 -0.37
N ARG A 54 13.18 15.08 0.37
CA ARG A 54 14.23 15.94 -0.18
C ARG A 54 15.30 15.15 -0.94
N GLY A 55 15.69 13.99 -0.43
CA GLY A 55 16.62 13.09 -1.11
C GLY A 55 16.10 12.57 -2.46
N LEU A 56 14.79 12.66 -2.70
CA LEU A 56 14.11 12.33 -3.97
C LEU A 56 13.78 13.57 -4.80
N GLY A 57 14.24 14.75 -4.40
CA GLY A 57 14.06 16.01 -5.14
C GLY A 57 12.73 16.74 -4.91
N LEU A 58 11.98 16.36 -3.86
CA LEU A 58 10.72 17.05 -3.54
C LEU A 58 10.98 18.33 -2.75
N ASP A 59 10.24 19.39 -3.10
CA ASP A 59 10.20 20.62 -2.30
C ASP A 59 9.27 20.42 -1.11
N VAL A 60 9.85 20.18 0.05
CA VAL A 60 9.12 19.89 1.28
C VAL A 60 9.95 20.36 2.48
N GLY A 61 9.31 20.94 3.47
CA GLY A 61 9.99 21.46 4.67
C GLY A 61 9.23 21.25 5.96
N THR A 62 10.00 21.13 7.04
CA THR A 62 9.48 21.33 8.39
C THR A 62 9.38 22.81 8.69
N ILE A 63 8.26 23.22 9.25
CA ILE A 63 7.95 24.58 9.68
C ILE A 63 7.56 24.58 11.16
N SER A 64 7.69 25.72 11.82
CA SER A 64 7.23 25.93 13.19
C SER A 64 5.70 25.97 13.31
N ALA A 65 5.18 25.82 14.51
CA ALA A 65 3.76 26.00 14.79
C ALA A 65 3.27 27.40 14.37
N LYS A 66 4.08 28.43 14.58
CA LYS A 66 3.74 29.81 14.15
C LYS A 66 3.59 29.91 12.66
N GLU A 67 4.55 29.42 11.87
CA GLU A 67 4.48 29.43 10.42
C GLU A 67 3.29 28.62 9.90
N ALA A 68 2.93 27.51 10.56
CA ALA A 68 1.73 26.75 10.23
C ALA A 68 0.44 27.55 10.46
N LEU A 69 0.39 28.35 11.54
CA LEU A 69 -0.73 29.28 11.81
C LEU A 69 -0.79 30.45 10.83
N ASP A 70 0.35 30.95 10.39
CA ASP A 70 0.39 32.01 9.36
C ASP A 70 -0.21 31.50 8.02
N ILE A 71 -0.08 30.19 7.73
CA ILE A 71 -0.64 29.55 6.52
C ILE A 71 -2.11 29.15 6.73
N ALA A 72 -2.48 28.65 7.90
CA ALA A 72 -3.83 28.17 8.22
C ALA A 72 -4.33 28.78 9.56
N PRO A 73 -4.73 30.05 9.57
CA PRO A 73 -5.05 30.80 10.81
C PRO A 73 -6.30 30.32 11.54
N PHE A 74 -7.07 29.45 10.95
CA PHE A 74 -8.30 28.88 11.53
C PHE A 74 -8.05 27.68 12.44
N ILE A 75 -6.80 27.17 12.51
CA ILE A 75 -6.46 26.04 13.39
C ILE A 75 -6.12 26.52 14.81
N ASN A 76 -6.55 25.76 15.81
CA ASN A 76 -6.13 25.94 17.20
C ASN A 76 -4.65 25.55 17.36
N PRO A 77 -3.77 26.45 17.87
CA PRO A 77 -2.34 26.18 18.01
C PRO A 77 -1.98 25.20 19.12
N ASP A 78 -2.88 24.93 20.06
CA ASP A 78 -2.60 24.19 21.28
C ASP A 78 -2.06 22.79 20.96
N GLY A 79 -0.88 22.50 21.54
CA GLY A 79 -0.19 21.20 21.40
C GLY A 79 0.42 20.97 20.01
N ILE A 80 0.52 21.96 19.11
CA ILE A 80 1.26 21.82 17.85
C ILE A 80 2.75 22.03 18.13
N GLU A 81 3.56 21.00 17.90
CA GLU A 81 5.02 21.02 17.98
C GLU A 81 5.68 21.55 16.70
N GLY A 82 4.98 21.49 15.58
CA GLY A 82 5.40 21.92 14.25
C GLY A 82 4.59 21.26 13.17
N ALA A 83 4.97 21.50 11.91
CA ALA A 83 4.30 20.90 10.76
C ALA A 83 5.28 20.58 9.63
N VAL A 84 4.81 19.80 8.67
CA VAL A 84 5.42 19.68 7.34
C VAL A 84 4.56 20.44 6.35
N HIS A 85 5.21 21.29 5.56
CA HIS A 85 4.57 21.99 4.46
C HIS A 85 5.05 21.41 3.12
N ILE A 86 4.08 21.10 2.25
CA ILE A 86 4.30 20.60 0.89
C ILE A 86 3.62 21.58 -0.07
N PRO A 87 4.38 22.52 -0.69
CA PRO A 87 3.80 23.57 -1.52
C PRO A 87 3.12 23.05 -2.80
N ASP A 88 3.63 21.95 -3.34
CA ASP A 88 3.17 21.37 -4.61
C ASP A 88 1.97 20.40 -4.45
N ASP A 89 1.50 20.17 -3.23
CA ASP A 89 0.30 19.37 -2.98
C ASP A 89 -0.99 20.13 -3.28
N GLY A 90 -2.11 19.42 -3.33
CA GLY A 90 -3.41 20.03 -3.61
C GLY A 90 -4.53 18.99 -3.64
N TRP A 91 -5.62 19.39 -4.25
CA TRP A 91 -6.79 18.54 -4.46
C TRP A 91 -7.40 18.78 -5.84
N MET A 92 -8.24 17.84 -6.29
CA MET A 92 -8.87 17.94 -7.61
C MET A 92 -10.24 17.27 -7.63
N ASP A 93 -11.02 17.49 -8.70
CA ASP A 93 -12.25 16.77 -8.97
C ASP A 93 -11.95 15.37 -9.55
N PRO A 94 -12.30 14.29 -8.84
CA PRO A 94 -12.08 12.93 -9.32
C PRO A 94 -12.80 12.60 -10.64
N ASN A 95 -14.01 13.14 -10.84
CA ASN A 95 -14.78 12.93 -12.06
C ASN A 95 -14.15 13.70 -13.22
N GLY A 96 -13.79 14.97 -12.98
CA GLY A 96 -13.17 15.81 -13.99
C GLY A 96 -11.89 15.22 -14.56
N ILE A 97 -10.99 14.73 -13.70
CA ILE A 97 -9.75 14.13 -14.17
C ILE A 97 -9.96 12.81 -14.90
N ALA A 98 -10.90 11.96 -14.46
CA ALA A 98 -11.23 10.71 -15.16
C ALA A 98 -11.79 10.98 -16.56
N LEU A 99 -12.68 11.98 -16.68
CA LEU A 99 -13.24 12.41 -17.98
C LEU A 99 -12.17 13.01 -18.89
N GLU A 100 -11.21 13.77 -18.36
CA GLU A 100 -10.12 14.34 -19.16
C GLU A 100 -9.17 13.25 -19.68
N PHE A 101 -8.81 12.26 -18.87
CA PHE A 101 -8.06 11.08 -19.35
C PHE A 101 -8.83 10.34 -20.44
N ALA A 102 -10.13 10.12 -20.25
CA ALA A 102 -10.97 9.44 -21.25
C ALA A 102 -11.06 10.24 -22.57
N LYS A 103 -11.19 11.58 -22.49
CA LYS A 103 -11.21 12.46 -23.66
C LYS A 103 -9.89 12.35 -24.43
N ARG A 104 -8.74 12.50 -23.76
CA ARG A 104 -7.43 12.43 -24.39
C ARG A 104 -7.14 11.05 -24.98
N ALA A 105 -7.56 9.99 -24.31
CA ALA A 105 -7.45 8.64 -24.83
C ALA A 105 -8.22 8.49 -26.16
N ARG A 106 -9.46 9.01 -26.25
CA ARG A 106 -10.24 9.02 -27.49
C ARG A 106 -9.58 9.83 -28.60
N GLU A 107 -8.99 10.98 -28.27
CA GLU A 107 -8.25 11.81 -29.22
C GLU A 107 -7.04 11.06 -29.81
N LEU A 108 -6.47 10.13 -29.06
CA LEU A 108 -5.41 9.23 -29.47
C LEU A 108 -5.91 7.94 -30.16
N GLY A 109 -7.23 7.82 -30.39
CA GLY A 109 -7.82 6.69 -31.09
C GLY A 109 -8.23 5.51 -30.20
N VAL A 110 -8.22 5.65 -28.89
CA VAL A 110 -8.70 4.60 -27.97
C VAL A 110 -10.24 4.53 -28.02
N ALA A 111 -10.78 3.34 -28.27
CA ALA A 111 -12.21 3.06 -28.12
C ALA A 111 -12.54 2.90 -26.63
N ILE A 112 -13.57 3.61 -26.17
CA ILE A 112 -14.09 3.51 -24.80
C ILE A 112 -15.55 3.12 -24.87
N GLU A 113 -15.84 1.87 -24.47
CA GLU A 113 -17.19 1.32 -24.43
C GLU A 113 -17.76 1.39 -23.01
N THR A 114 -18.80 2.17 -22.84
CA THR A 114 -19.55 2.24 -21.58
C THR A 114 -20.71 1.25 -21.57
N ASN A 115 -21.21 0.91 -20.35
CA ASN A 115 -22.27 -0.10 -20.22
C ASN A 115 -21.92 -1.41 -20.97
N CYS A 116 -20.67 -1.84 -20.86
CA CYS A 116 -20.14 -3.04 -21.50
C CYS A 116 -19.41 -3.86 -20.42
N ARG A 117 -20.12 -4.83 -19.87
CA ARG A 117 -19.58 -5.64 -18.76
C ARG A 117 -18.78 -6.81 -19.31
N VAL A 118 -17.57 -7.00 -18.77
CA VAL A 118 -16.78 -8.21 -18.98
C VAL A 118 -17.44 -9.37 -18.25
N THR A 119 -17.70 -10.45 -18.98
CA THR A 119 -18.37 -11.67 -18.49
C THR A 119 -17.44 -12.88 -18.47
N GLY A 120 -16.32 -12.83 -19.20
CA GLY A 120 -15.31 -13.88 -19.25
C GLY A 120 -14.02 -13.41 -19.90
N ILE A 121 -12.94 -14.18 -19.69
CA ILE A 121 -11.64 -13.97 -20.31
C ILE A 121 -11.14 -15.33 -20.81
N GLY A 122 -11.02 -15.48 -22.12
CA GLY A 122 -10.59 -16.72 -22.75
C GLY A 122 -9.07 -16.88 -22.75
N ARG A 123 -8.63 -18.14 -22.65
CA ARG A 123 -7.22 -18.52 -22.65
C ARG A 123 -6.98 -19.71 -23.56
N ASP A 124 -5.77 -19.85 -24.05
CA ASP A 124 -5.32 -21.03 -24.78
C ASP A 124 -4.83 -22.16 -23.84
N ASP A 125 -4.38 -23.26 -24.42
CA ASP A 125 -3.86 -24.42 -23.69
C ASP A 125 -2.58 -24.10 -22.90
N ALA A 126 -1.84 -23.06 -23.28
CA ALA A 126 -0.67 -22.56 -22.55
C ALA A 126 -1.05 -21.58 -21.42
N GLY A 127 -2.32 -21.26 -21.26
CA GLY A 127 -2.86 -20.33 -20.28
C GLY A 127 -2.80 -18.86 -20.69
N ALA A 128 -2.34 -18.54 -21.89
CA ALA A 128 -2.25 -17.18 -22.40
C ALA A 128 -3.62 -16.61 -22.79
N VAL A 129 -3.84 -15.31 -22.56
CA VAL A 129 -5.06 -14.61 -22.92
C VAL A 129 -5.26 -14.62 -24.44
N THR A 130 -6.49 -14.90 -24.90
CA THR A 130 -6.87 -14.92 -26.31
C THR A 130 -7.98 -13.93 -26.65
N HIS A 131 -8.92 -13.68 -25.75
CA HIS A 131 -10.06 -12.80 -25.95
C HIS A 131 -10.72 -12.39 -24.63
N VAL A 132 -11.55 -11.36 -24.70
CA VAL A 132 -12.44 -10.93 -23.62
C VAL A 132 -13.89 -11.09 -24.07
N GLU A 133 -14.69 -11.75 -23.27
CA GLU A 133 -16.14 -11.87 -23.46
C GLU A 133 -16.83 -10.72 -22.73
N THR A 134 -17.80 -10.12 -23.38
CA THR A 134 -18.63 -9.04 -22.80
C THR A 134 -20.12 -9.32 -23.08
N ASP A 135 -20.98 -8.61 -22.37
CA ASP A 135 -22.44 -8.64 -22.63
C ASP A 135 -22.84 -7.99 -23.96
N LYS A 136 -21.87 -7.42 -24.71
CA LYS A 136 -22.07 -6.86 -26.07
C LYS A 136 -21.34 -7.64 -27.19
N GLY A 137 -20.58 -8.67 -26.84
CA GLY A 137 -19.80 -9.47 -27.80
C GLY A 137 -18.39 -9.76 -27.33
N THR A 138 -17.59 -10.35 -28.20
CA THR A 138 -16.22 -10.80 -27.90
C THR A 138 -15.19 -9.89 -28.56
N VAL A 139 -14.16 -9.52 -27.78
CA VAL A 139 -13.01 -8.72 -28.23
C VAL A 139 -11.78 -9.63 -28.29
N GLN A 140 -11.22 -9.84 -29.48
CA GLN A 140 -9.97 -10.60 -29.65
C GLN A 140 -8.78 -9.77 -29.19
N THR A 141 -8.02 -10.27 -28.26
CA THR A 141 -6.82 -9.62 -27.74
C THR A 141 -5.92 -10.61 -27.04
N THR A 142 -4.62 -10.38 -27.09
CA THR A 142 -3.61 -11.15 -26.33
C THR A 142 -3.13 -10.42 -25.07
N THR A 143 -3.67 -9.22 -24.81
CA THR A 143 -3.29 -8.43 -23.63
C THR A 143 -4.53 -7.83 -22.98
N VAL A 144 -4.70 -8.08 -21.69
CA VAL A 144 -5.77 -7.55 -20.86
C VAL A 144 -5.19 -6.90 -19.61
N ILE A 145 -5.65 -5.70 -19.29
CA ILE A 145 -5.31 -4.99 -18.06
C ILE A 145 -6.56 -4.93 -17.18
N ASN A 146 -6.51 -5.60 -16.04
CA ASN A 146 -7.54 -5.52 -15.02
C ASN A 146 -7.34 -4.24 -14.18
N ALA A 147 -8.06 -3.18 -14.54
CA ALA A 147 -8.10 -1.91 -13.82
C ALA A 147 -9.48 -1.67 -13.16
N ALA A 148 -10.15 -2.76 -12.75
CA ALA A 148 -11.54 -2.73 -12.32
C ALA A 148 -11.76 -2.29 -10.87
N GLY A 149 -10.79 -1.61 -10.23
CA GLY A 149 -10.93 -1.08 -8.88
C GLY A 149 -11.35 -2.17 -7.88
N GLN A 150 -12.41 -1.93 -7.14
CA GLN A 150 -12.93 -2.89 -6.15
C GLN A 150 -13.50 -4.20 -6.74
N TRP A 151 -13.76 -4.27 -8.05
CA TRP A 151 -14.15 -5.52 -8.72
C TRP A 151 -12.96 -6.32 -9.27
N ALA A 152 -11.74 -5.81 -9.16
CA ALA A 152 -10.54 -6.48 -9.69
C ALA A 152 -10.36 -7.93 -9.19
N PRO A 153 -10.65 -8.29 -7.94
CA PRO A 153 -10.59 -9.69 -7.50
C PRO A 153 -11.50 -10.61 -8.32
N ARG A 154 -12.72 -10.14 -8.65
CA ARG A 154 -13.68 -10.92 -9.43
C ARG A 154 -13.26 -11.11 -10.88
N LEU A 155 -12.62 -10.10 -11.50
CA LEU A 155 -12.07 -10.25 -12.85
C LEU A 155 -10.87 -11.19 -12.85
N SER A 156 -9.98 -11.07 -11.89
CA SER A 156 -8.83 -11.97 -11.76
C SER A 156 -9.25 -13.42 -11.56
N ALA A 157 -10.32 -13.66 -10.81
CA ALA A 157 -10.89 -15.01 -10.64
C ALA A 157 -11.32 -15.65 -11.96
N MET A 158 -11.72 -14.88 -12.99
CA MET A 158 -12.09 -15.40 -14.32
C MET A 158 -10.91 -16.10 -15.01
N VAL A 159 -9.69 -15.75 -14.64
CA VAL A 159 -8.46 -16.39 -15.15
C VAL A 159 -7.76 -17.26 -14.10
N GLY A 160 -8.44 -17.56 -12.98
CA GLY A 160 -7.87 -18.36 -11.89
C GLY A 160 -6.74 -17.66 -11.12
N ALA A 161 -6.66 -16.33 -11.20
CA ALA A 161 -5.68 -15.51 -10.50
C ALA A 161 -6.26 -14.88 -9.25
N ILE A 162 -5.35 -14.46 -8.34
CA ILE A 162 -5.68 -13.78 -7.09
C ILE A 162 -5.22 -12.33 -7.20
N THR A 163 -6.11 -11.40 -6.86
CA THR A 163 -5.77 -9.99 -6.61
C THR A 163 -6.27 -9.65 -5.21
N PRO A 164 -5.44 -9.77 -4.18
CA PRO A 164 -5.89 -9.63 -2.81
C PRO A 164 -6.15 -8.17 -2.46
N MET A 165 -7.42 -7.87 -2.27
CA MET A 165 -7.92 -6.59 -1.78
C MET A 165 -9.34 -6.75 -1.26
N VAL A 166 -9.73 -5.86 -0.37
CA VAL A 166 -11.10 -5.75 0.13
C VAL A 166 -11.53 -4.29 0.14
N PRO A 167 -12.80 -3.99 -0.13
CA PRO A 167 -13.33 -2.65 0.09
C PRO A 167 -13.40 -2.32 1.58
N MET A 168 -12.90 -1.13 1.94
CA MET A 168 -12.98 -0.55 3.28
C MET A 168 -13.97 0.61 3.26
N MET A 169 -14.79 0.74 4.28
CA MET A 169 -15.58 1.95 4.48
C MET A 169 -14.64 3.13 4.73
N HIS A 170 -14.88 4.23 4.06
CA HIS A 170 -14.15 5.48 4.28
C HIS A 170 -15.11 6.66 4.24
N GLN A 171 -15.05 7.50 5.26
CA GLN A 171 -16.06 8.52 5.47
C GLN A 171 -15.48 9.93 5.53
N TYR A 172 -16.29 10.88 5.07
CA TYR A 172 -16.05 12.32 5.27
C TYR A 172 -17.36 13.08 5.33
N VAL A 173 -17.37 14.18 6.07
CA VAL A 173 -18.48 15.15 6.08
C VAL A 173 -18.16 16.33 5.19
N THR A 174 -19.23 16.91 4.62
CA THR A 174 -19.19 18.25 4.01
C THR A 174 -20.08 19.18 4.80
N THR A 175 -19.65 20.44 4.92
CA THR A 175 -20.40 21.48 5.65
C THR A 175 -20.78 22.63 4.72
N ARG A 176 -21.79 23.41 5.12
CA ARG A 176 -22.02 24.71 4.56
C ARG A 176 -20.89 25.68 4.97
N HIS A 177 -20.70 26.73 4.21
CA HIS A 177 -19.89 27.86 4.65
C HIS A 177 -20.46 28.50 5.92
N ILE A 178 -19.60 29.02 6.77
CA ILE A 178 -20.00 29.79 7.95
C ILE A 178 -19.98 31.28 7.58
N PRO A 179 -21.11 32.00 7.62
CA PRO A 179 -21.17 33.41 7.21
C PRO A 179 -20.12 34.25 7.95
N GLY A 180 -19.27 34.95 7.20
CA GLY A 180 -18.17 35.76 7.73
C GLY A 180 -16.92 35.00 8.10
N HIS A 181 -16.91 33.69 7.87
CA HIS A 181 -15.75 32.79 8.10
C HIS A 181 -15.55 31.80 6.92
N GLU A 182 -15.92 32.27 5.70
CA GLU A 182 -15.73 31.46 4.50
C GLU A 182 -14.24 31.14 4.27
N LEU A 183 -13.95 29.88 4.00
CA LEU A 183 -12.58 29.47 3.65
C LEU A 183 -12.25 29.94 2.23
N PRO A 184 -11.09 30.60 2.04
CA PRO A 184 -10.61 30.89 0.69
C PRO A 184 -10.33 29.60 -0.12
N GLU A 185 -10.57 29.62 -1.43
CA GLU A 185 -10.21 28.50 -2.33
C GLU A 185 -8.72 28.12 -2.27
N GLN A 186 -7.87 29.06 -1.84
CA GLN A 186 -6.43 28.81 -1.67
C GLN A 186 -6.07 28.19 -0.31
N THR A 187 -7.06 27.82 0.49
CA THR A 187 -6.82 27.14 1.79
C THR A 187 -6.08 25.84 1.56
N PRO A 188 -4.93 25.62 2.21
CA PRO A 188 -4.17 24.40 2.07
C PRO A 188 -4.94 23.21 2.63
N VAL A 189 -4.63 22.02 2.12
CA VAL A 189 -5.10 20.78 2.73
C VAL A 189 -4.41 20.59 4.09
N VAL A 190 -5.18 20.41 5.15
CA VAL A 190 -4.63 20.17 6.50
C VAL A 190 -4.81 18.70 6.88
N ARG A 191 -3.75 18.09 7.39
CA ARG A 191 -3.77 16.73 7.95
C ARG A 191 -3.25 16.77 9.38
N ASP A 192 -4.05 16.29 10.33
CA ASP A 192 -3.62 16.11 11.74
C ASP A 192 -3.74 14.63 12.13
N PRO A 193 -2.69 13.83 11.88
CA PRO A 193 -2.72 12.40 12.17
C PRO A 193 -2.94 12.06 13.64
N ASP A 194 -2.48 12.90 14.55
CA ASP A 194 -2.63 12.68 16.01
C ASP A 194 -4.08 12.94 16.46
N ASN A 195 -4.86 13.67 15.66
CA ASN A 195 -6.29 13.90 15.83
C ASN A 195 -7.15 13.18 14.76
N LEU A 196 -6.61 12.22 14.03
CA LEU A 196 -7.25 11.29 13.10
C LEU A 196 -7.90 11.91 11.85
N PHE A 197 -7.75 13.20 11.57
CA PHE A 197 -8.50 13.85 10.49
C PHE A 197 -7.60 14.46 9.40
N TYR A 198 -8.20 14.66 8.25
CA TYR A 198 -7.76 15.58 7.20
C TYR A 198 -8.91 16.54 6.85
N LEU A 199 -8.53 17.70 6.31
CA LEU A 199 -9.47 18.74 5.96
C LEU A 199 -9.04 19.44 4.68
N ARG A 200 -10.00 19.82 3.84
CA ARG A 200 -9.84 20.81 2.77
C ARG A 200 -11.03 21.76 2.71
N GLU A 201 -10.85 22.84 1.99
CA GLU A 201 -11.97 23.73 1.61
C GLU A 201 -12.95 23.00 0.68
N GLU A 202 -14.24 23.27 0.83
CA GLU A 202 -15.32 22.79 -0.02
C GLU A 202 -16.41 23.86 -0.12
N VAL A 203 -16.43 24.62 -1.22
CA VAL A 203 -17.42 25.67 -1.51
C VAL A 203 -17.56 26.68 -0.35
N GLY A 204 -16.41 27.18 0.16
CA GLY A 204 -16.35 28.11 1.30
C GLY A 204 -16.54 27.46 2.67
N GLY A 205 -16.94 26.20 2.73
CA GLY A 205 -17.07 25.38 3.94
C GLY A 205 -15.92 24.41 4.12
N PHE A 206 -16.19 23.34 4.86
CA PHE A 206 -15.22 22.31 5.18
C PHE A 206 -15.61 20.95 4.55
N LEU A 207 -14.64 20.26 3.98
CA LEU A 207 -14.67 18.80 3.86
C LEU A 207 -13.75 18.24 4.93
N VAL A 208 -14.27 17.43 5.85
CA VAL A 208 -13.53 16.77 6.93
C VAL A 208 -13.66 15.28 6.77
N GLY A 209 -12.55 14.59 6.58
CA GLY A 209 -12.47 13.13 6.58
C GLY A 209 -11.40 12.65 7.54
N GLY A 210 -11.26 11.33 7.69
CA GLY A 210 -10.28 10.79 8.63
C GLY A 210 -10.10 9.30 8.50
N PHE A 211 -9.37 8.74 9.47
CA PHE A 211 -9.09 7.32 9.55
C PHE A 211 -9.61 6.78 10.87
N GLU A 212 -10.69 6.01 10.78
CA GLU A 212 -11.38 5.44 11.92
C GLU A 212 -10.51 4.41 12.64
N LEU A 213 -10.57 4.39 13.98
CA LEU A 213 -9.80 3.47 14.81
C LEU A 213 -10.29 2.02 14.72
N GLU A 214 -11.57 1.84 14.42
CA GLU A 214 -12.24 0.54 14.29
C GLU A 214 -12.70 0.32 12.83
N PRO A 215 -11.77 0.24 11.85
CA PRO A 215 -12.14 0.22 10.44
C PRO A 215 -12.99 -0.99 10.08
N LYS A 216 -14.00 -0.76 9.23
CA LYS A 216 -14.94 -1.80 8.77
C LYS A 216 -14.70 -2.12 7.31
N THR A 217 -14.60 -3.40 6.98
CA THR A 217 -14.68 -3.89 5.60
C THR A 217 -16.12 -3.91 5.12
N TRP A 218 -16.29 -3.81 3.79
CA TRP A 218 -17.57 -3.97 3.15
C TRP A 218 -17.44 -4.94 1.98
N ALA A 219 -18.42 -5.84 1.80
CA ALA A 219 -18.46 -6.81 0.70
C ALA A 219 -17.12 -7.56 0.51
N ALA A 220 -16.51 -8.05 1.60
CA ALA A 220 -15.22 -8.75 1.56
C ALA A 220 -15.25 -10.00 0.64
N ASP A 221 -16.40 -10.65 0.49
CA ASP A 221 -16.62 -11.79 -0.41
C ASP A 221 -16.79 -11.39 -1.89
N GLY A 222 -16.69 -10.10 -2.19
CA GLY A 222 -16.76 -9.55 -3.53
C GLY A 222 -17.94 -8.61 -3.77
N VAL A 223 -17.63 -7.47 -4.35
CA VAL A 223 -18.61 -6.41 -4.65
C VAL A 223 -19.60 -6.88 -5.71
N ALA A 224 -20.88 -6.63 -5.50
CA ALA A 224 -21.92 -6.93 -6.48
C ALA A 224 -21.70 -6.17 -7.79
N TRP A 225 -21.98 -6.81 -8.94
CA TRP A 225 -21.74 -6.20 -10.25
C TRP A 225 -22.62 -4.98 -10.57
N ASP A 226 -23.75 -4.86 -9.88
CA ASP A 226 -24.72 -3.79 -10.00
C ASP A 226 -24.54 -2.67 -8.97
N PHE A 227 -23.55 -2.77 -8.08
CA PHE A 227 -23.18 -1.69 -7.18
C PHE A 227 -22.45 -0.60 -7.98
N THR A 228 -23.20 0.37 -8.45
CA THR A 228 -22.68 1.47 -9.27
C THR A 228 -23.35 2.79 -8.86
N GLN A 229 -22.55 3.86 -8.75
CA GLN A 229 -23.01 5.20 -8.36
C GLN A 229 -23.81 5.21 -7.04
N GLN A 230 -23.43 4.36 -6.11
CA GLN A 230 -24.07 4.23 -4.81
C GLN A 230 -23.06 4.55 -3.70
N LEU A 231 -23.59 5.05 -2.60
CA LEU A 231 -22.87 5.25 -1.36
C LEU A 231 -23.30 4.18 -0.35
N LEU A 232 -22.45 3.91 0.61
CA LEU A 232 -22.78 3.10 1.75
C LEU A 232 -23.62 3.89 2.76
N PRO A 233 -24.36 3.22 3.65
CA PRO A 233 -25.04 3.91 4.75
C PRO A 233 -24.06 4.73 5.59
N GLU A 234 -24.52 5.85 6.09
CA GLU A 234 -23.78 6.69 7.03
C GLU A 234 -23.54 5.94 8.35
N ASP A 235 -22.32 6.02 8.88
CA ASP A 235 -21.95 5.42 10.16
C ASP A 235 -21.33 6.49 11.07
N TRP A 236 -22.22 7.25 11.71
CA TRP A 236 -21.84 8.36 12.58
C TRP A 236 -21.09 7.92 13.83
N GLU A 237 -21.44 6.77 14.40
CA GLU A 237 -20.76 6.21 15.56
C GLU A 237 -19.28 5.92 15.24
N LEU A 238 -19.03 5.31 14.07
CA LEU A 238 -17.68 5.04 13.59
C LEU A 238 -16.91 6.34 13.30
N PHE A 239 -17.58 7.39 12.83
CA PHE A 239 -16.95 8.65 12.43
C PHE A 239 -16.74 9.64 13.59
N GLU A 240 -17.41 9.46 14.73
CA GLU A 240 -17.38 10.35 15.89
C GLU A 240 -15.96 10.72 16.34
N PRO A 241 -14.99 9.77 16.50
CA PRO A 241 -13.63 10.10 16.93
C PRO A 241 -12.89 11.05 15.97
N VAL A 242 -13.18 10.96 14.67
CA VAL A 242 -12.63 11.86 13.64
C VAL A 242 -13.18 13.28 13.83
N MET A 243 -14.50 13.41 14.05
CA MET A 243 -15.13 14.70 14.29
C MET A 243 -14.64 15.34 15.59
N GLU A 244 -14.51 14.58 16.67
CA GLU A 244 -13.94 15.08 17.93
C GLU A 244 -12.52 15.64 17.74
N GLY A 245 -11.69 14.93 16.97
CA GLY A 245 -10.34 15.38 16.63
C GLY A 245 -10.35 16.67 15.81
N ALA A 246 -11.25 16.76 14.81
CA ALA A 246 -11.40 17.95 13.99
C ALA A 246 -11.90 19.16 14.79
N LEU A 247 -12.92 18.99 15.63
CA LEU A 247 -13.45 20.05 16.51
C LEU A 247 -12.41 20.56 17.50
N ARG A 248 -11.62 19.69 18.07
CA ARG A 248 -10.51 20.06 18.97
C ARG A 248 -9.48 20.95 18.29
N ARG A 249 -9.14 20.63 17.04
CA ARG A 249 -8.15 21.38 16.25
C ARG A 249 -8.73 22.59 15.55
N ILE A 250 -9.99 22.55 15.18
CA ILE A 250 -10.70 23.61 14.44
C ILE A 250 -12.06 23.88 15.11
N PRO A 251 -12.10 24.59 16.23
CA PRO A 251 -13.34 24.85 16.96
C PRO A 251 -14.41 25.57 16.12
N LEU A 252 -14.01 26.27 15.06
CA LEU A 252 -14.92 26.92 14.13
C LEU A 252 -15.92 25.96 13.48
N ILE A 253 -15.56 24.68 13.31
CA ILE A 253 -16.43 23.64 12.72
C ILE A 253 -17.72 23.45 13.55
N GLU A 254 -17.70 23.72 14.86
CA GLU A 254 -18.89 23.62 15.72
C GLU A 254 -20.05 24.52 15.25
N GLN A 255 -19.73 25.60 14.55
CA GLN A 255 -20.71 26.53 14.00
C GLN A 255 -21.20 26.15 12.59
N ALA A 256 -20.58 25.13 11.98
CA ALA A 256 -20.90 24.73 10.62
C ALA A 256 -22.12 23.79 10.58
N GLU A 257 -23.05 24.05 9.66
CA GLU A 257 -24.12 23.10 9.35
C GLU A 257 -23.56 21.95 8.50
N VAL A 258 -23.67 20.72 8.98
CA VAL A 258 -23.31 19.52 8.21
C VAL A 258 -24.33 19.33 7.08
N ILE A 259 -23.84 19.21 5.85
CA ILE A 259 -24.67 18.89 4.69
C ILE A 259 -24.91 17.38 4.62
N LYS A 260 -23.83 16.59 4.72
CA LYS A 260 -23.90 15.14 4.57
C LYS A 260 -22.65 14.47 5.12
N LEU A 261 -22.82 13.27 5.70
CA LEU A 261 -21.76 12.30 5.87
C LEU A 261 -21.76 11.37 4.65
N ILE A 262 -20.66 11.35 3.93
CA ILE A 262 -20.48 10.51 2.75
C ILE A 262 -19.67 9.29 3.17
N ASN A 263 -20.18 8.10 2.89
CA ASN A 263 -19.51 6.83 3.13
C ASN A 263 -19.34 6.10 1.79
N GLY A 264 -18.11 5.87 1.39
CA GLY A 264 -17.76 5.17 0.16
C GLY A 264 -16.79 4.03 0.39
N PRO A 265 -16.83 2.97 -0.43
CA PRO A 265 -15.86 1.89 -0.32
C PRO A 265 -14.55 2.25 -1.05
N ASP A 266 -13.42 2.04 -0.40
CA ASP A 266 -12.09 2.14 -1.00
C ASP A 266 -11.40 0.78 -1.06
N ALA A 267 -10.73 0.46 -2.16
CA ALA A 267 -10.09 -0.83 -2.39
C ALA A 267 -8.73 -0.91 -1.69
N MET A 268 -8.68 -1.59 -0.54
CA MET A 268 -7.48 -1.75 0.27
C MET A 268 -6.80 -3.10 0.04
N THR A 269 -5.50 -3.07 -0.17
CA THR A 269 -4.65 -4.26 -0.20
C THR A 269 -4.15 -4.63 1.20
N PRO A 270 -3.70 -5.87 1.42
CA PRO A 270 -3.21 -6.32 2.73
C PRO A 270 -1.98 -5.58 3.28
N ASP A 271 -1.28 -4.86 2.43
CA ASP A 271 -0.06 -4.09 2.78
C ASP A 271 -0.14 -2.59 2.43
N GLY A 272 -1.28 -2.13 1.91
CA GLY A 272 -1.50 -0.74 1.54
C GLY A 272 -0.78 -0.26 0.29
N HIS A 273 -0.09 -1.15 -0.44
CA HIS A 273 0.56 -0.83 -1.70
C HIS A 273 -0.29 -1.26 -2.90
N TYR A 274 -0.10 -0.61 -4.04
CA TYR A 274 -0.80 -0.94 -5.29
C TYR A 274 -0.57 -2.40 -5.70
N CYS A 275 -1.51 -2.97 -6.45
CA CYS A 275 -1.34 -4.22 -7.16
C CYS A 275 -1.09 -3.93 -8.63
N LEU A 276 0.16 -4.03 -9.07
CA LEU A 276 0.58 -3.70 -10.44
C LEU A 276 1.34 -4.86 -11.08
N GLY A 277 1.20 -4.98 -12.42
CA GLY A 277 2.07 -5.80 -13.25
C GLY A 277 1.45 -7.11 -13.76
N PRO A 278 2.28 -7.95 -14.41
CA PRO A 278 1.84 -9.21 -15.00
C PRO A 278 1.49 -10.24 -13.92
N VAL A 279 0.38 -10.92 -14.13
CA VAL A 279 -0.09 -11.97 -13.22
C VAL A 279 0.65 -13.28 -13.52
N PRO A 280 1.32 -13.90 -12.51
CA PRO A 280 2.01 -15.16 -12.68
C PRO A 280 1.10 -16.28 -13.24
N GLY A 281 1.59 -17.03 -14.21
CA GLY A 281 0.86 -18.15 -14.80
C GLY A 281 -0.25 -17.79 -15.76
N VAL A 282 -0.45 -16.50 -16.07
CA VAL A 282 -1.45 -16.04 -17.05
C VAL A 282 -0.80 -15.03 -18.02
N PRO A 283 -0.06 -15.51 -19.04
CA PRO A 283 0.57 -14.63 -20.02
C PRO A 283 -0.45 -13.71 -20.70
N GLY A 284 -0.11 -12.43 -20.81
CA GLY A 284 -0.98 -11.41 -21.37
C GLY A 284 -2.01 -10.81 -20.39
N PHE A 285 -2.09 -11.28 -19.16
CA PHE A 285 -2.98 -10.69 -18.14
C PHE A 285 -2.20 -9.85 -17.15
N PHE A 286 -2.58 -8.57 -17.02
CA PHE A 286 -1.98 -7.59 -16.12
C PHE A 286 -3.02 -7.07 -15.13
N VAL A 287 -2.54 -6.61 -13.98
CA VAL A 287 -3.37 -5.93 -12.96
C VAL A 287 -2.85 -4.52 -12.72
N ALA A 288 -3.78 -3.57 -12.59
CA ALA A 288 -3.53 -2.21 -12.12
C ALA A 288 -4.70 -1.79 -11.19
N ALA A 289 -4.65 -2.25 -9.94
CA ALA A 289 -5.75 -2.11 -8.99
C ALA A 289 -5.25 -1.97 -7.54
N GLY A 290 -6.16 -1.86 -6.56
CA GLY A 290 -5.83 -1.82 -5.14
C GLY A 290 -5.01 -0.60 -4.76
N MET A 291 -5.48 0.58 -5.15
CA MET A 291 -4.71 1.82 -4.99
C MET A 291 -4.69 2.34 -3.54
N SER A 292 -5.37 1.68 -2.61
CA SER A 292 -5.29 1.91 -1.17
C SER A 292 -5.25 3.42 -0.82
N LEU A 293 -6.33 4.15 -1.10
CA LEU A 293 -6.54 5.59 -0.86
C LEU A 293 -5.71 6.55 -1.75
N ASN A 294 -4.80 6.06 -2.57
CA ASN A 294 -3.88 6.88 -3.35
C ASN A 294 -4.13 6.82 -4.88
N GLY A 295 -5.36 6.49 -5.29
CA GLY A 295 -5.69 6.27 -6.69
C GLY A 295 -5.46 7.50 -7.57
N ILE A 296 -6.01 8.64 -7.21
CA ILE A 296 -5.86 9.90 -7.97
C ILE A 296 -4.41 10.36 -7.95
N ALA A 297 -3.78 10.37 -6.79
CA ALA A 297 -2.39 10.80 -6.65
C ALA A 297 -1.41 9.96 -7.51
N GLY A 298 -1.72 8.68 -7.74
CA GLY A 298 -0.89 7.77 -8.51
C GLY A 298 -1.28 7.56 -9.96
N ALA A 299 -2.48 7.97 -10.40
CA ALA A 299 -3.10 7.53 -11.67
C ALA A 299 -2.21 7.74 -12.91
N GLY A 300 -1.64 8.93 -13.08
CA GLY A 300 -0.76 9.23 -14.21
C GLY A 300 0.50 8.36 -14.22
N GLY A 301 1.15 8.24 -13.05
CA GLY A 301 2.34 7.41 -12.86
C GLY A 301 2.07 5.93 -13.09
N VAL A 302 0.95 5.42 -12.58
CA VAL A 302 0.52 4.02 -12.82
C VAL A 302 0.31 3.78 -14.31
N GLY A 303 -0.41 4.67 -15.01
CA GLY A 303 -0.60 4.57 -16.45
C GLY A 303 0.73 4.47 -17.21
N LYS A 304 1.70 5.33 -16.85
CA LYS A 304 3.05 5.32 -17.43
C LYS A 304 3.75 3.98 -17.24
N VAL A 305 3.91 3.53 -15.99
CA VAL A 305 4.69 2.30 -15.72
C VAL A 305 4.00 1.04 -16.24
N MET A 306 2.68 1.01 -16.30
CA MET A 306 1.94 -0.09 -16.92
C MET A 306 2.14 -0.14 -18.43
N ALA A 307 2.17 1.02 -19.11
CA ALA A 307 2.48 1.09 -20.53
C ALA A 307 3.92 0.61 -20.81
N GLU A 308 4.91 1.07 -20.03
CA GLU A 308 6.30 0.59 -20.14
C GLU A 308 6.37 -0.93 -19.92
N TRP A 309 5.69 -1.46 -18.93
CA TRP A 309 5.70 -2.89 -18.63
C TRP A 309 5.16 -3.75 -19.79
N ILE A 310 4.10 -3.26 -20.44
CA ILE A 310 3.48 -3.98 -21.56
C ILE A 310 4.28 -3.86 -22.84
N ILE A 311 4.84 -2.68 -23.13
CA ILE A 311 5.53 -2.37 -24.40
C ILE A 311 6.99 -2.80 -24.34
N ASP A 312 7.68 -2.45 -23.26
CA ASP A 312 9.12 -2.64 -23.11
C ASP A 312 9.48 -3.91 -22.34
N GLY A 313 8.46 -4.57 -21.72
CA GLY A 313 8.62 -5.79 -20.91
C GLY A 313 8.93 -5.54 -19.44
N GLU A 314 9.34 -4.31 -19.06
CA GLU A 314 9.63 -3.92 -17.68
C GLU A 314 9.43 -2.42 -17.48
N PRO A 315 9.07 -2.00 -16.24
CA PRO A 315 8.91 -0.58 -15.93
C PRO A 315 10.26 0.10 -15.68
N SER A 316 10.30 1.41 -15.93
CA SER A 316 11.49 2.26 -15.65
C SER A 316 11.78 2.47 -14.16
N LEU A 317 10.87 2.06 -13.28
CA LEU A 317 10.99 2.16 -11.82
C LEU A 317 11.03 0.77 -11.19
N ASP A 318 11.77 0.64 -10.10
CA ASP A 318 11.65 -0.53 -9.23
C ASP A 318 10.28 -0.51 -8.52
N LEU A 319 9.39 -1.40 -8.97
CA LEU A 319 8.03 -1.56 -8.43
C LEU A 319 7.88 -2.80 -7.55
N HIS A 320 8.96 -3.32 -6.98
CA HIS A 320 8.92 -4.55 -6.15
C HIS A 320 7.80 -4.51 -5.10
N GLU A 321 7.69 -3.43 -4.34
CA GLU A 321 6.66 -3.25 -3.30
C GLU A 321 5.23 -3.21 -3.85
N MET A 322 5.03 -2.96 -5.14
CA MET A 322 3.72 -2.85 -5.80
C MET A 322 3.43 -4.00 -6.74
N ASN A 323 4.43 -4.85 -7.02
CA ASN A 323 4.28 -5.96 -7.95
C ASN A 323 3.31 -7.00 -7.39
N ILE A 324 2.29 -7.39 -8.20
CA ILE A 324 1.30 -8.40 -7.80
C ILE A 324 1.95 -9.74 -7.40
N ARG A 325 3.14 -10.06 -7.92
CA ARG A 325 3.90 -11.28 -7.61
C ARG A 325 4.29 -11.41 -6.13
N ARG A 326 4.26 -10.32 -5.33
CA ARG A 326 4.55 -10.36 -3.91
C ARG A 326 3.52 -11.14 -3.08
N PHE A 327 2.35 -11.35 -3.64
CA PHE A 327 1.26 -12.08 -2.99
C PHE A 327 1.26 -13.55 -3.41
N GLY A 328 1.53 -14.43 -2.46
CA GLY A 328 1.47 -15.88 -2.65
C GLY A 328 0.06 -16.45 -2.45
N ALA A 329 -0.06 -17.77 -2.57
CA ALA A 329 -1.34 -18.48 -2.47
C ALA A 329 -2.06 -18.31 -1.11
N ASN A 330 -1.34 -17.97 -0.04
CA ASN A 330 -1.94 -17.69 1.28
C ASN A 330 -2.87 -16.48 1.28
N TYR A 331 -2.73 -15.56 0.32
CA TYR A 331 -3.61 -14.41 0.15
C TYR A 331 -4.93 -14.75 -0.59
N SER A 332 -5.19 -16.02 -0.89
CA SER A 332 -6.53 -16.48 -1.30
C SER A 332 -7.51 -16.58 -0.12
N ASN A 333 -7.01 -16.53 1.11
CA ASN A 333 -7.85 -16.48 2.29
C ASN A 333 -8.39 -15.06 2.49
N THR A 334 -9.68 -14.85 2.24
CA THR A 334 -10.34 -13.54 2.30
C THR A 334 -10.37 -12.96 3.71
N ASP A 335 -10.51 -13.78 4.75
CA ASP A 335 -10.50 -13.32 6.13
C ASP A 335 -9.13 -12.76 6.51
N PHE A 336 -8.07 -13.47 6.12
CA PHE A 336 -6.69 -12.99 6.32
C PHE A 336 -6.44 -11.67 5.59
N VAL A 337 -6.88 -11.56 4.32
CA VAL A 337 -6.76 -10.34 3.52
C VAL A 337 -7.56 -9.20 4.16
N ALA A 338 -8.77 -9.46 4.63
CA ALA A 338 -9.62 -8.47 5.28
C ALA A 338 -9.02 -7.94 6.58
N GLU A 339 -8.52 -8.84 7.43
CA GLU A 339 -7.88 -8.43 8.69
C GLU A 339 -6.61 -7.61 8.45
N LYS A 340 -5.76 -8.03 7.49
CA LYS A 340 -4.55 -7.27 7.13
C LYS A 340 -4.88 -5.90 6.54
N ALA A 341 -5.89 -5.80 5.68
CA ALA A 341 -6.34 -4.52 5.12
C ALA A 341 -6.88 -3.58 6.21
N ARG A 342 -7.66 -4.12 7.18
CA ARG A 342 -8.13 -3.37 8.36
C ARG A 342 -6.96 -2.87 9.20
N GLU A 343 -5.96 -3.71 9.43
CA GLU A 343 -4.76 -3.33 10.17
C GLU A 343 -4.03 -2.15 9.49
N VAL A 344 -3.80 -2.26 8.17
CA VAL A 344 -3.16 -1.19 7.39
C VAL A 344 -3.94 0.12 7.45
N TYR A 345 -5.27 0.06 7.37
CA TYR A 345 -6.12 1.24 7.47
C TYR A 345 -6.08 1.84 8.89
N HIS A 346 -6.21 1.02 9.94
CA HIS A 346 -6.10 1.43 11.34
C HIS A 346 -4.79 2.18 11.61
N TYR A 347 -3.67 1.65 11.11
CA TYR A 347 -2.35 2.23 11.32
C TYR A 347 -1.99 3.36 10.36
N TYR A 348 -2.88 3.77 9.45
CA TYR A 348 -2.55 4.78 8.43
C TYR A 348 -2.10 6.13 9.02
N TYR A 349 -2.72 6.55 10.12
CA TYR A 349 -2.34 7.75 10.88
C TYR A 349 -1.54 7.46 12.16
N HIS A 350 -1.37 6.21 12.52
CA HIS A 350 -0.58 5.85 13.68
C HIS A 350 0.89 6.28 13.55
N GLN A 351 1.51 6.53 14.71
CA GLN A 351 2.95 6.77 14.76
C GLN A 351 3.69 5.45 14.66
N HIS A 352 4.44 5.24 13.56
CA HIS A 352 5.31 4.09 13.37
C HIS A 352 6.69 4.29 13.99
N TYR A 353 7.21 3.27 14.63
CA TYR A 353 8.54 3.20 15.21
C TYR A 353 9.40 2.11 14.53
N PRO A 354 10.73 2.17 14.65
CA PRO A 354 11.61 1.21 13.97
C PRO A 354 11.38 -0.27 14.32
N ALA A 355 10.78 -0.54 15.48
CA ALA A 355 10.55 -1.89 15.99
C ALA A 355 9.07 -2.30 15.99
N ASP A 356 8.22 -1.56 15.27
CA ASP A 356 6.81 -1.88 15.13
C ASP A 356 6.62 -3.25 14.52
N GLU A 357 5.65 -3.98 15.06
CA GLU A 357 5.19 -5.27 14.55
C GLU A 357 3.73 -5.19 14.11
N THR A 358 3.36 -6.02 13.16
CA THR A 358 1.97 -6.22 12.77
C THR A 358 1.28 -7.11 13.81
N LEU A 359 0.04 -6.75 14.19
CA LEU A 359 -0.61 -7.31 15.36
C LEU A 359 -1.87 -8.10 15.03
N TRP A 360 -2.46 -7.82 13.86
CA TRP A 360 -3.69 -8.47 13.41
C TRP A 360 -3.39 -9.62 12.45
N ALA A 361 -4.40 -10.42 12.16
CA ALA A 361 -4.29 -11.60 11.28
C ALA A 361 -3.20 -12.58 11.73
N ARG A 362 -3.10 -12.78 13.03
CA ARG A 362 -2.10 -13.64 13.65
C ARG A 362 -2.43 -15.13 13.47
N ASN A 363 -1.42 -15.94 13.62
CA ASN A 363 -1.53 -17.40 13.59
C ASN A 363 -2.03 -17.99 12.26
N HIS A 364 -1.90 -17.27 11.16
CA HIS A 364 -2.32 -17.73 9.85
C HIS A 364 -1.43 -18.88 9.34
N ARG A 365 -0.12 -18.77 9.57
CA ARG A 365 0.87 -19.81 9.23
C ARG A 365 1.82 -20.01 10.39
N ARG A 366 1.97 -21.25 10.85
CA ARG A 366 2.87 -21.64 11.94
C ARG A 366 3.89 -22.65 11.47
N SER A 367 5.09 -22.56 12.01
CA SER A 367 6.12 -23.59 11.88
C SER A 367 5.71 -24.85 12.65
N PRO A 368 6.15 -26.06 12.25
CA PRO A 368 5.99 -27.26 13.07
C PRO A 368 6.63 -27.17 14.46
N LEU A 369 7.54 -26.22 14.66
CA LEU A 369 8.21 -25.97 15.93
C LEU A 369 7.52 -24.91 16.80
N TYR A 370 6.43 -24.30 16.31
CA TYR A 370 5.79 -23.13 16.96
C TYR A 370 5.51 -23.37 18.44
N ASP A 371 4.84 -24.48 18.78
CA ASP A 371 4.44 -24.76 20.16
C ASP A 371 5.66 -25.00 21.07
N GLN A 372 6.68 -25.69 20.58
CA GLN A 372 7.95 -25.90 21.31
C GLN A 372 8.70 -24.57 21.55
N LEU A 373 8.71 -23.68 20.55
CA LEU A 373 9.33 -22.36 20.67
C LEU A 373 8.54 -21.49 21.66
N ALA A 374 7.21 -21.58 21.65
CA ALA A 374 6.35 -20.89 22.60
C ALA A 374 6.62 -21.35 24.05
N GLU A 375 6.79 -22.65 24.28
CA GLU A 375 7.16 -23.20 25.59
C GLU A 375 8.51 -22.70 26.09
N LEU A 376 9.42 -22.32 25.18
CA LEU A 376 10.72 -21.72 25.50
C LEU A 376 10.63 -20.21 25.75
N GLY A 377 9.43 -19.62 25.69
CA GLY A 377 9.21 -18.18 25.91
C GLY A 377 9.46 -17.33 24.64
N ALA A 378 9.26 -17.90 23.45
CA ALA A 378 9.38 -17.13 22.22
C ALA A 378 8.36 -15.98 22.14
N GLU A 379 8.82 -14.81 21.74
CA GLU A 379 7.96 -13.71 21.32
C GLU A 379 7.90 -13.69 19.79
N PHE A 380 6.68 -13.78 19.26
CA PHE A 380 6.46 -13.92 17.82
C PHE A 380 6.04 -12.60 17.18
N GLY A 381 6.66 -12.31 16.02
CA GLY A 381 6.19 -11.34 15.05
C GLY A 381 5.60 -12.02 13.80
N GLU A 382 4.88 -11.27 12.99
CA GLU A 382 4.27 -11.77 11.75
C GLU A 382 5.03 -11.29 10.51
N LYS A 383 5.30 -12.20 9.58
CA LYS A 383 5.87 -11.89 8.24
C LYS A 383 5.17 -12.74 7.18
N ASN A 384 4.41 -12.09 6.29
CA ASN A 384 3.65 -12.74 5.20
C ASN A 384 2.75 -13.89 5.68
N GLY A 385 2.09 -13.68 6.81
CA GLY A 385 1.23 -14.66 7.46
C GLY A 385 1.97 -15.68 8.34
N TRP A 386 3.30 -15.72 8.33
CA TRP A 386 4.08 -16.61 9.18
C TRP A 386 4.32 -15.99 10.56
N GLU A 387 4.05 -16.79 11.60
CA GLU A 387 4.57 -16.52 12.94
C GLU A 387 6.07 -16.84 12.96
N ARG A 388 6.90 -15.83 13.26
CA ARG A 388 8.35 -15.96 13.36
C ARG A 388 8.83 -15.44 14.71
N VAL A 389 9.79 -16.17 15.31
CA VAL A 389 10.39 -15.74 16.56
C VAL A 389 11.22 -14.48 16.33
N ASN A 390 10.92 -13.43 17.08
CA ASN A 390 11.72 -12.22 17.13
C ASN A 390 12.85 -12.35 18.17
N PHE A 391 12.54 -12.87 19.36
CA PHE A 391 13.48 -13.15 20.45
C PHE A 391 12.81 -14.06 21.52
N PHE A 392 13.56 -14.45 22.53
CA PHE A 392 13.05 -15.26 23.64
C PHE A 392 13.08 -14.50 24.97
N ARG A 393 12.09 -14.79 25.84
CA ARG A 393 12.04 -14.41 27.26
C ARG A 393 12.10 -15.67 28.13
N PRO A 394 13.29 -16.21 28.42
CA PRO A 394 13.39 -17.48 29.13
C PRO A 394 12.69 -17.42 30.49
N GLY A 395 11.84 -18.42 30.79
CA GLY A 395 11.09 -18.51 32.04
C GLY A 395 9.80 -17.71 32.10
N GLU A 396 9.45 -16.97 31.04
CA GLU A 396 8.18 -16.30 30.87
C GLU A 396 7.31 -17.02 29.84
N PRO A 397 5.95 -16.95 29.94
CA PRO A 397 5.09 -17.48 28.89
C PRO A 397 5.30 -16.70 27.60
N SER A 398 5.14 -17.38 26.48
CA SER A 398 5.16 -16.74 25.16
C SER A 398 4.14 -15.60 25.09
N ARG A 399 4.56 -14.50 24.50
CA ARG A 399 3.73 -13.31 24.27
C ARG A 399 3.59 -13.04 22.79
N GLN A 400 2.51 -12.38 22.42
CA GLN A 400 2.39 -11.74 21.12
C GLN A 400 2.87 -10.30 21.23
N ALA A 401 3.46 -9.77 20.17
CA ALA A 401 3.97 -8.39 20.12
C ALA A 401 2.92 -7.32 20.51
N ALA A 402 1.62 -7.66 20.41
CA ALA A 402 0.50 -6.83 20.85
C ALA A 402 0.57 -6.40 22.32
N ASP A 403 1.11 -7.24 23.18
CA ASP A 403 1.12 -7.02 24.62
C ASP A 403 2.10 -5.92 25.04
N ASP A 404 3.05 -5.54 24.16
CA ASP A 404 4.12 -4.59 24.44
C ASP A 404 4.07 -3.31 23.57
N GLN A 405 2.96 -3.03 22.89
CA GLN A 405 2.80 -1.87 21.96
C GLN A 405 3.23 -0.52 22.54
N HIS A 406 2.92 -0.24 23.81
CA HIS A 406 3.26 1.02 24.46
C HIS A 406 4.75 1.17 24.77
N GLN A 407 5.57 0.16 24.51
CA GLN A 407 7.03 0.22 24.68
C GLN A 407 7.78 0.62 23.41
N TRP A 408 7.09 0.73 22.27
CA TRP A 408 7.72 1.16 21.02
C TRP A 408 8.09 2.65 21.06
N GLY A 409 9.24 2.97 20.54
CA GLY A 409 9.76 4.33 20.53
C GLY A 409 10.98 4.51 19.63
N TRP A 410 11.52 5.73 19.64
CA TRP A 410 12.73 6.06 18.89
C TRP A 410 14.02 5.60 19.56
N GLY A 411 13.93 5.17 20.80
CA GLY A 411 15.05 4.68 21.58
C GLY A 411 15.41 3.23 21.33
N ARG A 412 16.29 2.70 22.16
CA ARG A 412 16.62 1.28 22.18
C ARG A 412 15.38 0.49 22.62
N ALA A 413 15.06 -0.57 21.91
CA ALA A 413 13.93 -1.43 22.27
C ALA A 413 14.12 -2.06 23.65
N PRO A 414 13.05 -2.25 24.45
CA PRO A 414 13.14 -2.82 25.81
C PRO A 414 13.77 -4.23 25.82
N TYR A 415 13.59 -5.00 24.76
CA TYR A 415 14.12 -6.34 24.59
C TYR A 415 15.54 -6.40 24.01
N HIS A 416 16.20 -5.26 23.85
CA HIS A 416 17.54 -5.18 23.27
C HIS A 416 18.56 -6.09 23.97
N ASP A 417 18.52 -6.16 25.29
CA ASP A 417 19.50 -6.94 26.06
C ASP A 417 19.26 -8.45 25.88
N LEU A 418 18.00 -8.88 25.70
CA LEU A 418 17.66 -10.27 25.37
C LEU A 418 18.26 -10.65 24.00
N ILE A 419 18.04 -9.84 22.97
CA ILE A 419 18.63 -10.07 21.65
C ILE A 419 20.16 -10.04 21.70
N ARG A 420 20.75 -9.16 22.50
CA ARG A 420 22.21 -9.12 22.68
C ARG A 420 22.75 -10.43 23.24
N GLU A 421 22.10 -11.00 24.26
CA GLU A 421 22.50 -12.29 24.86
C GLU A 421 22.37 -13.44 23.86
N GLU A 422 21.29 -13.48 23.07
CA GLU A 422 21.14 -14.46 21.99
C GLU A 422 22.23 -14.33 20.92
N CYS A 423 22.57 -13.11 20.52
CA CYS A 423 23.65 -12.86 19.57
C CYS A 423 25.03 -13.32 20.13
N LEU A 424 25.30 -13.09 21.40
CA LEU A 424 26.53 -13.56 22.03
C LEU A 424 26.56 -15.09 22.12
N ALA A 425 25.45 -15.72 22.51
CA ALA A 425 25.34 -17.18 22.56
C ALA A 425 25.55 -17.80 21.16
N ALA A 426 24.99 -17.19 20.11
CA ALA A 426 25.19 -17.65 18.74
C ALA A 426 26.65 -17.54 18.28
N ARG A 427 27.41 -16.57 18.79
CA ARG A 427 28.84 -16.38 18.46
C ARG A 427 29.78 -17.25 19.26
N GLU A 428 29.48 -17.49 20.53
CA GLU A 428 30.41 -18.15 21.48
C GLU A 428 30.06 -19.63 21.71
N HIS A 429 28.82 -20.02 21.38
CA HIS A 429 28.27 -21.35 21.62
C HIS A 429 27.57 -21.90 20.37
N VAL A 430 26.43 -22.58 20.57
CA VAL A 430 25.63 -23.18 19.50
C VAL A 430 24.26 -22.53 19.49
N ALA A 431 23.75 -22.16 18.30
CA ALA A 431 22.42 -21.64 18.10
C ALA A 431 21.63 -22.48 17.08
N LEU A 432 20.34 -22.60 17.29
CA LEU A 432 19.39 -23.21 16.37
C LEU A 432 18.39 -22.16 15.91
N PHE A 433 18.23 -22.03 14.59
CA PHE A 433 17.29 -21.07 13.98
C PHE A 433 16.19 -21.82 13.23
N ASP A 434 14.92 -21.48 13.54
CA ASP A 434 13.79 -21.97 12.77
C ASP A 434 13.67 -21.20 11.45
N MET A 435 14.07 -21.86 10.35
CA MET A 435 14.02 -21.32 8.99
C MET A 435 12.85 -21.89 8.18
N THR A 436 11.81 -22.42 8.85
CA THR A 436 10.66 -23.07 8.19
C THR A 436 9.90 -22.10 7.27
N SER A 437 9.85 -20.82 7.58
CA SER A 437 9.14 -19.82 6.80
C SER A 437 9.79 -19.49 5.45
N PHE A 438 11.06 -19.84 5.24
CA PHE A 438 11.73 -19.65 3.95
C PHE A 438 11.16 -20.58 2.88
N GLY A 439 11.13 -20.14 1.61
CA GLY A 439 10.78 -20.98 0.46
C GLY A 439 11.85 -22.07 0.22
N LYS A 440 11.42 -23.25 -0.17
CA LYS A 440 12.29 -24.38 -0.57
C LYS A 440 11.83 -24.87 -1.93
N PHE A 441 12.74 -24.81 -2.90
CA PHE A 441 12.49 -25.26 -4.26
C PHE A 441 13.52 -26.31 -4.65
N GLU A 442 13.14 -27.29 -5.45
CA GLU A 442 14.07 -28.20 -6.10
C GLU A 442 14.08 -27.96 -7.61
N VAL A 443 15.28 -27.87 -8.17
CA VAL A 443 15.54 -27.79 -9.61
C VAL A 443 16.33 -29.01 -9.99
N SER A 444 15.81 -29.81 -10.92
CA SER A 444 16.43 -31.06 -11.31
C SER A 444 16.34 -31.32 -12.82
N GLY A 445 17.27 -32.14 -13.33
CA GLY A 445 17.33 -32.55 -14.72
C GLY A 445 18.55 -32.04 -15.47
N PRO A 446 18.81 -32.51 -16.71
CA PRO A 446 20.06 -32.26 -17.44
C PRO A 446 20.37 -30.78 -17.67
N GLY A 447 19.34 -29.90 -17.69
CA GLY A 447 19.50 -28.46 -17.86
C GLY A 447 19.60 -27.65 -16.56
N ALA A 448 19.47 -28.27 -15.38
CA ALA A 448 19.37 -27.58 -14.10
C ALA A 448 20.59 -26.70 -13.80
N LEU A 449 21.80 -27.23 -13.96
CA LEU A 449 23.03 -26.45 -13.79
C LEU A 449 23.13 -25.28 -14.75
N GLY A 450 22.82 -25.52 -16.03
CA GLY A 450 22.86 -24.45 -17.06
C GLY A 450 21.88 -23.32 -16.77
N LEU A 451 20.67 -23.63 -16.32
CA LEU A 451 19.67 -22.65 -15.89
C LEU A 451 20.19 -21.84 -14.70
N LEU A 452 20.66 -22.51 -13.66
CA LEU A 452 21.13 -21.84 -12.44
C LEU A 452 22.38 -20.98 -12.69
N GLN A 453 23.33 -21.43 -13.51
CA GLN A 453 24.49 -20.65 -13.94
C GLN A 453 24.11 -19.40 -14.73
N ARG A 454 22.98 -19.42 -15.43
CA ARG A 454 22.51 -18.27 -16.21
C ARG A 454 21.89 -17.18 -15.34
N VAL A 455 21.15 -17.57 -14.28
CA VAL A 455 20.39 -16.61 -13.46
C VAL A 455 21.11 -16.18 -12.18
N ALA A 456 22.04 -17.01 -11.67
CA ALA A 456 22.81 -16.71 -10.47
C ALA A 456 24.01 -15.80 -10.78
N CYS A 457 24.26 -14.83 -9.91
CA CYS A 457 25.44 -13.98 -10.03
C CYS A 457 26.73 -14.65 -9.53
N ASN A 458 26.63 -15.79 -8.83
CA ASN A 458 27.78 -16.55 -8.35
C ASN A 458 27.90 -17.87 -9.12
N ASN A 459 29.10 -18.49 -9.09
CA ASN A 459 29.34 -19.79 -9.72
C ASN A 459 28.65 -20.91 -8.93
N ILE A 460 27.66 -21.56 -9.56
CA ILE A 460 26.90 -22.67 -8.99
C ILE A 460 27.55 -24.04 -9.32
N ASP A 461 28.47 -24.09 -10.32
CA ASP A 461 29.19 -25.34 -10.66
C ASP A 461 30.27 -25.62 -9.62
N ARG A 462 29.86 -26.26 -8.54
CA ARG A 462 30.63 -26.66 -7.40
C ARG A 462 30.42 -28.16 -7.16
N PRO A 463 31.29 -28.84 -6.40
CA PRO A 463 31.08 -30.24 -6.04
C PRO A 463 29.72 -30.49 -5.36
N ASP A 464 29.22 -31.73 -5.47
CA ASP A 464 28.05 -32.18 -4.75
C ASP A 464 28.20 -31.95 -3.24
N GLY A 465 27.14 -31.52 -2.56
CA GLY A 465 27.14 -31.10 -1.15
C GLY A 465 27.50 -29.64 -0.91
N SER A 466 27.91 -28.91 -1.96
CA SER A 466 28.24 -27.48 -1.79
C SER A 466 27.02 -26.61 -1.56
N LEU A 467 27.21 -25.58 -0.73
CA LEU A 467 26.25 -24.48 -0.51
C LEU A 467 26.82 -23.21 -1.12
N VAL A 468 26.04 -22.53 -1.94
CA VAL A 468 26.40 -21.24 -2.58
C VAL A 468 25.38 -20.20 -2.27
N TYR A 469 25.76 -19.19 -1.49
CA TYR A 469 24.96 -17.99 -1.34
C TYR A 469 25.10 -17.10 -2.57
N THR A 470 23.97 -16.66 -3.13
CA THR A 470 23.95 -15.90 -4.38
C THR A 470 22.64 -15.11 -4.54
N GLN A 471 22.63 -14.21 -5.51
CA GLN A 471 21.43 -13.52 -5.99
C GLN A 471 21.05 -14.05 -7.37
N PHE A 472 19.75 -14.14 -7.65
CA PHE A 472 19.25 -14.28 -9.01
C PHE A 472 19.01 -12.90 -9.59
N LEU A 473 19.46 -12.72 -10.83
CA LEU A 473 19.44 -11.42 -11.50
C LEU A 473 18.51 -11.46 -12.71
N ASN A 474 17.90 -10.32 -13.00
CA ASN A 474 17.21 -10.07 -14.26
C ASN A 474 18.21 -9.71 -15.38
N ALA A 475 17.71 -9.45 -16.60
CA ALA A 475 18.53 -9.15 -17.77
C ALA A 475 19.35 -7.86 -17.65
N HIS A 476 18.97 -6.97 -16.75
CA HIS A 476 19.64 -5.67 -16.50
C HIS A 476 20.56 -5.69 -15.25
N GLY A 477 20.73 -6.85 -14.63
CA GLY A 477 21.55 -7.02 -13.43
C GLY A 477 20.84 -6.60 -12.13
N GLY A 478 19.53 -6.33 -12.17
CA GLY A 478 18.71 -6.14 -10.98
C GLY A 478 18.52 -7.43 -10.19
N ILE A 479 18.50 -7.34 -8.87
CA ILE A 479 18.31 -8.51 -7.98
C ILE A 479 16.83 -8.86 -7.94
N GLU A 480 16.50 -10.08 -8.37
CA GLU A 480 15.13 -10.63 -8.30
C GLU A 480 14.91 -11.47 -7.03
N SER A 481 15.96 -12.15 -6.54
CA SER A 481 15.88 -12.94 -5.32
C SER A 481 17.27 -13.10 -4.69
N ASP A 482 17.28 -13.14 -3.36
CA ASP A 482 18.44 -13.43 -2.53
C ASP A 482 18.26 -14.83 -1.93
N LEU A 483 19.24 -15.73 -2.14
CA LEU A 483 19.04 -17.16 -1.88
C LEU A 483 20.31 -17.96 -1.69
N THR A 484 20.14 -19.16 -1.17
CA THR A 484 21.19 -20.18 -1.11
C THR A 484 20.86 -21.34 -2.04
N VAL A 485 21.80 -21.71 -2.90
CA VAL A 485 21.72 -22.90 -3.74
C VAL A 485 22.55 -24.03 -3.12
N CYS A 486 21.90 -25.17 -2.87
CA CYS A 486 22.54 -26.39 -2.39
C CYS A 486 22.64 -27.38 -3.55
N ARG A 487 23.82 -27.83 -3.95
CA ARG A 487 23.96 -28.90 -4.93
C ARG A 487 23.80 -30.25 -4.24
N LEU A 488 22.71 -30.94 -4.49
CA LEU A 488 22.41 -32.26 -3.89
C LEU A 488 23.03 -33.40 -4.68
N ALA A 489 23.11 -33.25 -6.00
CA ALA A 489 23.73 -34.18 -6.93
C ALA A 489 24.08 -33.44 -8.23
N GLY A 490 24.73 -34.07 -9.17
CA GLY A 490 25.21 -33.47 -10.42
C GLY A 490 24.20 -32.62 -11.16
N ASP A 491 22.92 -33.03 -11.17
CA ASP A 491 21.80 -32.34 -11.88
C ASP A 491 20.64 -32.01 -10.96
N ARG A 492 20.85 -32.04 -9.64
CA ARG A 492 19.80 -31.77 -8.65
C ARG A 492 20.23 -30.72 -7.62
N PHE A 493 19.46 -29.67 -7.52
CA PHE A 493 19.75 -28.53 -6.66
C PHE A 493 18.55 -28.20 -5.78
N ARG A 494 18.82 -27.74 -4.56
CA ARG A 494 17.81 -27.14 -3.67
C ARG A 494 18.11 -25.67 -3.49
N ILE A 495 17.07 -24.86 -3.62
CA ILE A 495 17.11 -23.41 -3.42
C ILE A 495 16.36 -23.09 -2.14
N ILE A 496 16.94 -22.22 -1.31
CA ILE A 496 16.35 -21.71 -0.06
C ILE A 496 16.36 -20.19 -0.12
N THR A 497 15.17 -19.55 0.02
CA THR A 497 15.01 -18.08 -0.09
C THR A 497 13.92 -17.55 0.81
#